data_50f49e9ef375ba5da8c920e69f8e7b8c
#
_entry.id   50f49e9ef375ba5da8c920e69f8e7b8c
#
_cell.length_a   1.000
_cell.length_b   1.000
_cell.length_c   1.000
_cell.angle_alpha   90.00
_cell.angle_beta   90.00
_cell.angle_gamma   90.00
#
_symmetry.space_group_name_H-M   'P 1'
#
loop_
_entity.id
_entity.type
_entity.pdbx_description
1 polymer ?
#
loop_
_entity_poly.entity_id
_entity_poly.type
_entity_poly.pdbx_seq_one_letter_code
_entity_poly.pdbx_strand_id
1 'polypeptide(L)'
;EEMRLSVRGLTGKPVRLADALGDWRAEVMARLGQAGVSAEWTNPAEEPQQTLPARAYVQTTRILREATSNIIKHSGASRCTFHGAVKRGDFVLTIQDNGNGIPMELDGKLDRGHGMASMKHRAKQLQGQCLVESGPGYGTVIRLTIPL
;
A
#
# COMPACT_ATOMS: atom_id res chain seq x y z
N GLU A 1 -14.99 -3.55 1.56
CA GLU A 1 -15.26 -4.27 2.80
C GLU A 1 -14.00 -4.93 3.31
N GLU A 2 -13.47 -4.42 4.38
CA GLU A 2 -12.17 -4.91 4.80
C GLU A 2 -12.21 -6.31 5.41
N MET A 3 -13.39 -6.79 5.75
CA MET A 3 -13.53 -8.15 6.26
C MET A 3 -13.37 -9.18 5.17
N ARG A 4 -13.47 -8.77 3.92
CA ARG A 4 -13.45 -9.70 2.81
C ARG A 4 -12.08 -9.70 2.15
N LEU A 5 -11.38 -10.79 2.26
CA LEU A 5 -10.17 -11.04 1.49
C LEU A 5 -10.53 -11.86 0.27
N SER A 6 -9.70 -11.81 -0.75
CA SER A 6 -9.93 -12.64 -1.93
C SER A 6 -9.79 -14.10 -1.55
N VAL A 7 -10.37 -14.97 -2.38
CA VAL A 7 -10.24 -16.41 -2.20
C VAL A 7 -8.78 -16.82 -2.14
N ARG A 8 -7.91 -16.12 -2.88
CA ARG A 8 -6.48 -16.42 -2.89
C ARG A 8 -5.87 -16.40 -1.49
N GLY A 9 -6.17 -15.36 -0.72
CA GLY A 9 -5.63 -15.25 0.63
C GLY A 9 -6.13 -16.33 1.56
N LEU A 10 -7.36 -16.79 1.34
CA LEU A 10 -7.99 -17.76 2.22
C LEU A 10 -7.53 -19.20 1.97
N THR A 11 -6.94 -19.51 0.82
CA THR A 11 -6.53 -20.86 0.52
C THR A 11 -5.22 -21.27 1.18
N GLY A 12 -4.44 -20.32 1.66
CA GLY A 12 -3.12 -20.59 2.24
C GLY A 12 -2.07 -20.94 1.20
N LYS A 13 -2.40 -20.89 -0.08
CA LYS A 13 -1.46 -21.23 -1.16
C LYS A 13 -0.70 -20.01 -1.62
N PRO A 14 0.52 -20.17 -2.16
CA PRO A 14 1.23 -19.03 -2.73
C PRO A 14 0.41 -18.36 -3.83
N VAL A 15 0.58 -17.06 -3.95
CA VAL A 15 -0.14 -16.24 -4.91
C VAL A 15 0.86 -15.67 -5.90
N ARG A 16 0.57 -15.77 -7.19
CA ARG A 16 1.42 -15.14 -8.19
C ARG A 16 1.40 -13.64 -8.00
N LEU A 17 2.57 -13.01 -8.04
CA LEU A 17 2.64 -11.56 -7.84
C LEU A 17 1.81 -10.84 -8.90
N ALA A 18 1.82 -11.30 -10.14
CA ALA A 18 1.00 -10.69 -11.19
C ALA A 18 -0.49 -10.69 -10.83
N ASP A 19 -0.98 -11.79 -10.24
CA ASP A 19 -2.37 -11.89 -9.82
C ASP A 19 -2.65 -10.97 -8.64
N ALA A 20 -1.73 -10.90 -7.69
CA ALA A 20 -1.87 -10.02 -6.53
C ALA A 20 -1.96 -8.56 -6.99
N LEU A 21 -1.11 -8.16 -7.92
CA LEU A 21 -1.13 -6.79 -8.44
C LEU A 21 -2.47 -6.46 -9.08
N GLY A 22 -3.06 -7.40 -9.80
CA GLY A 22 -4.39 -7.20 -10.38
C GLY A 22 -5.46 -7.00 -9.32
N ASP A 23 -5.43 -7.84 -8.27
CA ASP A 23 -6.39 -7.75 -7.17
C ASP A 23 -6.26 -6.41 -6.44
N TRP A 24 -5.03 -6.02 -6.12
CA TRP A 24 -4.78 -4.79 -5.37
C TRP A 24 -5.17 -3.57 -6.18
N ARG A 25 -4.81 -3.56 -7.46
CA ARG A 25 -5.17 -2.45 -8.34
C ARG A 25 -6.68 -2.28 -8.41
N ALA A 26 -7.40 -3.37 -8.61
CA ALA A 26 -8.86 -3.30 -8.76
C ALA A 26 -9.52 -2.73 -7.50
N GLU A 27 -9.11 -3.20 -6.33
CA GLU A 27 -9.72 -2.73 -5.09
C GLU A 27 -9.36 -1.26 -4.80
N VAL A 28 -8.09 -0.90 -4.96
CA VAL A 28 -7.63 0.45 -4.67
C VAL A 28 -8.27 1.46 -5.60
N MET A 29 -8.29 1.16 -6.90
CA MET A 29 -8.85 2.08 -7.87
C MET A 29 -10.35 2.28 -7.66
N ALA A 30 -11.07 1.21 -7.32
CA ALA A 30 -12.50 1.31 -7.05
C ALA A 30 -12.78 2.18 -5.83
N ARG A 31 -12.04 1.98 -4.75
CA ARG A 31 -12.25 2.73 -3.52
C ARG A 31 -11.92 4.21 -3.70
N LEU A 32 -10.81 4.51 -4.35
CA LEU A 32 -10.40 5.90 -4.55
C LEU A 32 -11.35 6.60 -5.52
N GLY A 33 -11.77 5.92 -6.57
CA GLY A 33 -12.74 6.48 -7.51
C GLY A 33 -14.06 6.84 -6.83
N GLN A 34 -14.55 5.96 -5.95
CA GLN A 34 -15.77 6.23 -5.21
C GLN A 34 -15.63 7.42 -4.27
N ALA A 35 -14.43 7.67 -3.80
CA ALA A 35 -14.16 8.80 -2.91
C ALA A 35 -13.81 10.09 -3.67
N GLY A 36 -13.83 10.05 -4.99
CA GLY A 36 -13.53 11.24 -5.80
C GLY A 36 -12.05 11.53 -5.93
N VAL A 37 -11.18 10.58 -5.62
CA VAL A 37 -9.74 10.76 -5.75
C VAL A 37 -9.28 10.16 -7.06
N SER A 38 -8.58 10.95 -7.87
CA SER A 38 -8.00 10.47 -9.12
C SER A 38 -6.74 9.66 -8.81
N ALA A 39 -6.66 8.44 -9.31
CA ALA A 39 -5.55 7.55 -9.01
C ALA A 39 -4.96 6.96 -10.27
N GLU A 40 -3.64 6.75 -10.25
CA GLU A 40 -2.92 6.06 -11.31
C GLU A 40 -2.17 4.89 -10.72
N TRP A 41 -2.15 3.78 -11.43
CA TRP A 41 -1.47 2.57 -11.00
C TRP A 41 -0.52 2.12 -12.10
N THR A 42 0.77 2.00 -11.78
CA THR A 42 1.78 1.54 -12.72
C THR A 42 2.35 0.22 -12.23
N ASN A 43 2.20 -0.82 -13.05
CA ASN A 43 2.77 -2.13 -12.77
C ASN A 43 4.27 -2.15 -13.07
N PRO A 44 5.01 -3.16 -12.57
CA PRO A 44 6.39 -3.35 -13.00
C PRO A 44 6.49 -3.41 -14.52
N ALA A 45 7.62 -2.93 -15.06
CA ALA A 45 7.82 -2.84 -16.50
C ALA A 45 7.68 -4.18 -17.19
N GLU A 46 8.10 -5.26 -16.54
CA GLU A 46 7.92 -6.62 -17.04
C GLU A 46 6.99 -7.36 -16.11
N GLU A 47 6.15 -8.24 -16.65
CA GLU A 47 5.25 -9.03 -15.82
C GLU A 47 6.08 -9.89 -14.86
N PRO A 48 5.88 -9.74 -13.55
CA PRO A 48 6.67 -10.52 -12.61
C PRO A 48 6.30 -11.99 -12.64
N GLN A 49 7.31 -12.85 -12.51
CA GLN A 49 7.12 -14.29 -12.49
C GLN A 49 7.14 -14.85 -11.07
N GLN A 50 7.44 -14.02 -10.09
CA GLN A 50 7.57 -14.44 -8.71
C GLN A 50 6.21 -14.73 -8.09
N THR A 51 6.25 -15.51 -7.00
CA THR A 51 5.07 -15.78 -6.20
C THR A 51 5.28 -15.20 -4.81
N LEU A 52 4.16 -14.94 -4.14
CA LEU A 52 4.14 -14.48 -2.76
C LEU A 52 3.60 -15.60 -1.88
N PRO A 53 4.17 -15.81 -0.69
CA PRO A 53 3.46 -16.64 0.30
C PRO A 53 2.10 -16.03 0.57
N ALA A 54 1.12 -16.89 0.89
CA ALA A 54 -0.23 -16.41 1.20
C ALA A 54 -0.20 -15.34 2.29
N ARG A 55 0.66 -15.53 3.30
CA ARG A 55 0.79 -14.57 4.38
C ARG A 55 1.22 -13.19 3.87
N ALA A 56 2.16 -13.15 2.93
CA ALA A 56 2.62 -11.89 2.36
C ALA A 56 1.50 -11.20 1.59
N TYR A 57 0.71 -11.97 0.85
CA TYR A 57 -0.43 -11.43 0.13
C TYR A 57 -1.43 -10.79 1.12
N VAL A 58 -1.77 -11.50 2.19
CA VAL A 58 -2.75 -10.99 3.18
C VAL A 58 -2.24 -9.74 3.87
N GLN A 59 -1.00 -9.75 4.34
CA GLN A 59 -0.47 -8.61 5.06
C GLN A 59 -0.30 -7.39 4.16
N THR A 60 0.14 -7.60 2.93
CA THR A 60 0.27 -6.49 1.97
C THR A 60 -1.10 -5.91 1.64
N THR A 61 -2.12 -6.77 1.50
CA THR A 61 -3.49 -6.29 1.28
C THR A 61 -3.93 -5.38 2.41
N ARG A 62 -3.65 -5.74 3.65
CA ARG A 62 -4.05 -4.93 4.80
C ARG A 62 -3.29 -3.60 4.85
N ILE A 63 -2.01 -3.63 4.48
CA ILE A 63 -1.22 -2.39 4.40
C ILE A 63 -1.83 -1.45 3.36
N LEU A 64 -2.15 -1.97 2.19
CA LEU A 64 -2.75 -1.17 1.12
C LEU A 64 -4.10 -0.60 1.54
N ARG A 65 -4.90 -1.37 2.23
CA ARG A 65 -6.20 -0.90 2.72
C ARG A 65 -6.04 0.24 3.71
N GLU A 66 -5.06 0.13 4.59
CA GLU A 66 -4.78 1.19 5.56
C GLU A 66 -4.29 2.45 4.86
N ALA A 67 -3.36 2.31 3.92
CA ALA A 67 -2.84 3.45 3.16
C ALA A 67 -3.96 4.14 2.37
N THR A 68 -4.82 3.35 1.73
CA THR A 68 -5.94 3.90 0.95
C THR A 68 -6.92 4.63 1.85
N SER A 69 -7.22 4.06 3.02
CA SER A 69 -8.09 4.72 3.99
C SER A 69 -7.52 6.07 4.43
N ASN A 70 -6.20 6.13 4.64
CA ASN A 70 -5.57 7.39 5.05
C ASN A 70 -5.68 8.45 3.96
N ILE A 71 -5.52 8.06 2.70
CA ILE A 71 -5.68 8.99 1.59
C ILE A 71 -7.11 9.54 1.59
N ILE A 72 -8.09 8.67 1.74
CA ILE A 72 -9.51 9.06 1.67
C ILE A 72 -9.91 9.92 2.86
N LYS A 73 -9.47 9.52 4.07
CA LYS A 73 -10.01 10.12 5.29
C LYS A 73 -9.21 11.30 5.83
N HIS A 74 -7.90 11.33 5.57
CA HIS A 74 -7.03 12.24 6.30
C HIS A 74 -6.19 13.16 5.42
N SER A 75 -5.90 12.80 4.18
CA SER A 75 -4.94 13.57 3.41
C SER A 75 -5.55 14.77 2.68
N GLY A 76 -6.84 14.73 2.39
CA GLY A 76 -7.45 15.75 1.56
C GLY A 76 -6.94 15.71 0.12
N ALA A 77 -6.32 14.63 -0.30
CA ALA A 77 -5.72 14.53 -1.62
C ALA A 77 -6.79 14.48 -2.71
N SER A 78 -6.48 15.08 -3.85
CA SER A 78 -7.29 14.95 -5.05
C SER A 78 -6.68 13.94 -6.02
N ARG A 79 -5.39 13.63 -5.87
CA ARG A 79 -4.68 12.70 -6.74
C ARG A 79 -3.69 11.86 -5.96
N CYS A 80 -3.51 10.62 -6.42
CA CYS A 80 -2.46 9.76 -5.90
C CYS A 80 -1.96 8.83 -6.98
N THR A 81 -0.73 8.33 -6.79
CA THR A 81 -0.11 7.40 -7.72
C THR A 81 0.40 6.20 -6.95
N PHE A 82 0.32 5.03 -7.59
CA PHE A 82 0.85 3.78 -7.09
C PHE A 82 1.81 3.25 -8.14
N HIS A 83 3.04 3.00 -7.74
CA HIS A 83 4.06 2.52 -8.69
C HIS A 83 4.69 1.26 -8.13
N GLY A 84 4.53 0.15 -8.84
CA GLY A 84 5.10 -1.14 -8.47
C GLY A 84 6.35 -1.43 -9.28
N ALA A 85 7.34 -2.03 -8.64
CA ALA A 85 8.57 -2.46 -9.30
C ALA A 85 9.13 -3.69 -8.60
N VAL A 86 9.88 -4.49 -9.34
CA VAL A 86 10.63 -5.60 -8.76
C VAL A 86 12.10 -5.26 -8.92
N LYS A 87 12.80 -5.14 -7.80
CA LYS A 87 14.21 -4.73 -7.78
C LYS A 87 15.01 -5.65 -6.88
N ARG A 88 16.01 -6.31 -7.44
CA ARG A 88 16.96 -7.11 -6.66
C ARG A 88 16.26 -8.14 -5.78
N GLY A 89 15.23 -8.77 -6.29
CA GLY A 89 14.50 -9.79 -5.53
C GLY A 89 13.46 -9.24 -4.57
N ASP A 90 13.21 -7.92 -4.57
CA ASP A 90 12.20 -7.30 -3.72
C ASP A 90 11.09 -6.71 -4.58
N PHE A 91 9.88 -6.79 -4.06
CA PHE A 91 8.78 -6.00 -4.62
C PHE A 91 8.73 -4.67 -3.89
N VAL A 92 8.77 -3.59 -4.65
CA VAL A 92 8.74 -2.23 -4.08
C VAL A 92 7.50 -1.52 -4.61
N LEU A 93 6.65 -1.06 -3.71
CA LEU A 93 5.46 -0.29 -4.07
C LEU A 93 5.58 1.10 -3.47
N THR A 94 5.52 2.11 -4.32
CA THR A 94 5.57 3.50 -3.89
C THR A 94 4.19 4.11 -4.06
N ILE A 95 3.67 4.69 -2.99
CA ILE A 95 2.35 5.33 -2.97
C ILE A 95 2.56 6.80 -2.65
N GLN A 96 2.07 7.68 -3.51
CA GLN A 96 2.24 9.11 -3.30
C GLN A 96 0.90 9.83 -3.51
N ASP A 97 0.55 10.71 -2.57
CA ASP A 97 -0.62 11.55 -2.73
C ASP A 97 -0.22 13.02 -2.70
N ASN A 98 -1.11 13.87 -3.19
CA ASN A 98 -0.90 15.31 -3.24
C ASN A 98 -1.65 16.04 -2.13
N GLY A 99 -1.93 15.37 -1.03
CA GLY A 99 -2.73 15.94 0.04
C GLY A 99 -1.93 16.82 0.99
N ASN A 100 -2.46 17.00 2.18
CA ASN A 100 -1.89 17.89 3.17
C ASN A 100 -0.72 17.28 3.94
N GLY A 101 -0.46 16.01 3.69
CA GLY A 101 0.50 15.26 4.48
C GLY A 101 -0.14 14.76 5.78
N ILE A 102 0.59 13.91 6.47
CA ILE A 102 0.16 13.39 7.77
C ILE A 102 0.77 14.29 8.84
N PRO A 103 -0.04 14.84 9.75
CA PRO A 103 0.52 15.71 10.78
C PRO A 103 1.55 14.99 11.64
N MET A 104 2.68 15.62 11.85
CA MET A 104 3.67 15.14 12.81
C MET A 104 3.23 15.59 14.19
N GLU A 105 3.18 14.66 15.13
CA GLU A 105 2.92 15.03 16.50
C GLU A 105 4.13 15.78 17.06
N LEU A 106 3.91 16.51 18.13
CA LEU A 106 5.00 17.28 18.74
C LEU A 106 6.15 16.42 19.18
N ASP A 107 5.90 15.15 19.48
CA ASP A 107 6.94 14.20 19.87
C ASP A 107 7.45 13.37 18.71
N GLY A 108 7.09 13.73 17.48
CA GLY A 108 7.58 13.05 16.29
C GLY A 108 6.82 11.80 15.89
N LYS A 109 5.72 11.50 16.55
CA LYS A 109 4.94 10.32 16.21
C LYS A 109 4.02 10.61 15.04
N LEU A 110 3.96 9.67 14.10
CA LEU A 110 3.16 9.80 12.89
C LEU A 110 1.88 8.99 12.91
N ASP A 111 1.69 8.13 13.90
CA ASP A 111 0.72 7.06 13.76
C ASP A 111 -0.58 7.27 14.52
N ARG A 112 -0.80 8.43 15.08
CA ARG A 112 -2.02 8.65 15.84
C ARG A 112 -3.24 8.64 14.94
N GLY A 113 -3.98 7.53 15.01
CA GLY A 113 -5.21 7.38 14.24
C GLY A 113 -5.00 7.18 12.75
N HIS A 114 -3.75 7.01 12.30
CA HIS A 114 -3.45 6.86 10.87
C HIS A 114 -2.96 5.47 10.50
N GLY A 115 -2.79 4.57 11.47
CA GLY A 115 -2.39 3.20 11.18
C GLY A 115 -0.93 3.05 10.77
N MET A 116 -0.09 4.06 10.96
CA MET A 116 1.30 4.00 10.53
C MET A 116 2.08 2.92 11.24
N ALA A 117 1.91 2.80 12.56
CA ALA A 117 2.58 1.76 13.33
C ALA A 117 2.15 0.38 12.87
N SER A 118 0.87 0.22 12.56
CA SER A 118 0.33 -1.04 12.08
C SER A 118 0.93 -1.43 10.74
N MET A 119 1.01 -0.48 9.80
CA MET A 119 1.60 -0.75 8.48
C MET A 119 3.06 -1.15 8.61
N LYS A 120 3.82 -0.44 9.42
CA LYS A 120 5.23 -0.75 9.62
C LYS A 120 5.42 -2.11 10.29
N HIS A 121 4.58 -2.43 11.26
CA HIS A 121 4.65 -3.72 11.94
C HIS A 121 4.36 -4.86 10.98
N ARG A 122 3.33 -4.73 10.14
CA ARG A 122 2.99 -5.77 9.17
C ARG A 122 4.09 -5.99 8.16
N ALA A 123 4.71 -4.91 7.68
CA ALA A 123 5.82 -5.02 6.74
C ALA A 123 7.00 -5.74 7.39
N LYS A 124 7.29 -5.41 8.65
CA LYS A 124 8.39 -6.01 9.37
C LYS A 124 8.18 -7.52 9.57
N GLN A 125 6.93 -7.93 9.78
CA GLN A 125 6.61 -9.36 9.90
C GLN A 125 6.89 -10.13 8.62
N LEU A 126 6.97 -9.44 7.50
CA LEU A 126 7.29 -10.04 6.20
C LEU A 126 8.77 -9.89 5.85
N GLN A 127 9.60 -9.48 6.80
CA GLN A 127 11.01 -9.18 6.58
C GLN A 127 11.20 -8.02 5.62
N GLY A 128 10.18 -7.19 5.49
CA GLY A 128 10.19 -6.04 4.62
C GLY A 128 10.25 -4.74 5.40
N GLN A 129 9.91 -3.66 4.73
CA GLN A 129 10.03 -2.33 5.30
C GLN A 129 8.94 -1.43 4.76
N CYS A 130 8.41 -0.56 5.60
CA CYS A 130 7.45 0.46 5.19
C CYS A 130 7.99 1.81 5.66
N LEU A 131 8.37 2.66 4.71
CA LEU A 131 8.88 3.99 5.00
C LEU A 131 7.80 5.01 4.66
N VAL A 132 7.61 5.99 5.51
CA VAL A 132 6.61 7.03 5.31
C VAL A 132 7.32 8.39 5.39
N GLU A 133 7.17 9.17 4.32
CA GLU A 133 7.66 10.54 4.27
C GLU A 133 6.47 11.46 4.05
N SER A 134 6.38 12.51 4.83
CA SER A 134 5.25 13.42 4.74
C SER A 134 5.72 14.81 5.08
N GLY A 135 5.14 15.80 4.41
CA GLY A 135 5.49 17.17 4.69
C GLY A 135 4.44 18.13 4.18
N PRO A 136 4.37 19.32 4.80
CA PRO A 136 3.41 20.33 4.38
C PRO A 136 3.68 20.72 2.92
N GLY A 137 2.62 20.73 2.13
CA GLY A 137 2.68 21.21 0.76
C GLY A 137 3.01 20.18 -0.29
N TYR A 138 3.43 18.95 0.09
CA TYR A 138 3.68 17.94 -0.94
C TYR A 138 3.11 16.56 -0.63
N GLY A 139 2.31 16.46 0.42
CA GLY A 139 1.55 15.24 0.66
C GLY A 139 2.36 14.16 1.36
N THR A 140 2.04 12.91 1.06
CA THR A 140 2.63 11.75 1.71
C THR A 140 3.18 10.77 0.69
N VAL A 141 4.35 10.22 0.97
CA VAL A 141 4.95 9.15 0.17
C VAL A 141 5.15 7.96 1.10
N ILE A 142 4.61 6.81 0.69
CA ILE A 142 4.81 5.55 1.39
C ILE A 142 5.60 4.64 0.46
N ARG A 143 6.70 4.10 0.96
CA ARG A 143 7.49 3.12 0.19
C ARG A 143 7.49 1.81 0.92
N LEU A 144 6.88 0.81 0.31
CA LEU A 144 6.75 -0.53 0.86
C LEU A 144 7.68 -1.46 0.12
N THR A 145 8.54 -2.17 0.84
CA THR A 145 9.48 -3.13 0.27
C THR A 145 9.19 -4.49 0.86
N ILE A 146 8.93 -5.47 0.02
CA ILE A 146 8.62 -6.84 0.43
C ILE A 146 9.59 -7.78 -0.25
N PRO A 147 10.39 -8.56 0.51
CA PRO A 147 11.25 -9.57 -0.11
C PRO A 147 10.43 -10.64 -0.82
N LEU A 148 10.91 -11.07 -1.95
CA LEU A 148 10.24 -12.11 -2.75
C LEU A 148 10.95 -13.44 -2.66
#